data_53887ed11999dfed66c140a4720bd551
#
_entry.id   53887ed11999dfed66c140a4720bd551
#
_cell.length_a   1.000
_cell.length_b   1.000
_cell.length_c   1.000
_cell.angle_alpha   90.00
_cell.angle_beta   90.00
_cell.angle_gamma   90.00
#
_symmetry.space_group_name_H-M   'P 1'
#
loop_
_entity.id
_entity.type
_entity.pdbx_description
1 polymer ?
#
loop_
_entity_poly.entity_id
_entity_poly.type
_entity_poly.pdbx_seq_one_letter_code
_entity_poly.pdbx_strand_id
1 'polypeptide(L)'
;MRKLLLVIDMQTDFVDGALGTAEAVAIIPNVLREIAKYEKSNIIATRDTHPDEYMETREGRHLPVPHCIKGTAGWQIHPAIAPAIDGCLVIDKPTFGSTALCEHIVKISKDEEISVTLVGLCTDICVVSNAMLIKTALPEIEVSVVADACAGVTPDTHSAALTTMKMCQINII
;
A
#
# COMPACT_ATOMS: atom_id res chain seq x y z
N MET A 1 22.71 -5.10 -1.62
CA MET A 1 21.30 -4.96 -2.04
C MET A 1 20.46 -4.54 -0.84
N ARG A 2 19.86 -3.37 -0.88
CA ARG A 2 18.96 -2.85 0.15
C ARG A 2 17.54 -3.37 -0.06
N LYS A 3 16.93 -3.90 0.99
CA LYS A 3 15.55 -4.42 0.95
C LYS A 3 14.59 -3.37 1.50
N LEU A 4 13.63 -2.94 0.71
CA LEU A 4 12.62 -1.96 1.12
C LEU A 4 11.27 -2.64 1.34
N LEU A 5 10.56 -2.25 2.40
CA LEU A 5 9.18 -2.63 2.66
C LEU A 5 8.27 -1.44 2.41
N LEU A 6 7.24 -1.64 1.61
CA LEU A 6 6.18 -0.67 1.36
C LEU A 6 4.92 -1.13 2.09
N VAL A 7 4.46 -0.34 3.05
CA VAL A 7 3.22 -0.56 3.80
C VAL A 7 2.14 0.31 3.18
N ILE A 8 1.29 -0.29 2.36
CA ILE A 8 0.33 0.41 1.53
C ILE A 8 -0.98 0.61 2.29
N ASP A 9 -1.34 1.87 2.53
CA ASP A 9 -2.64 2.36 2.97
C ASP A 9 -3.28 1.59 4.15
N MET A 10 -2.48 1.21 5.14
CA MET A 10 -2.98 0.57 6.36
C MET A 10 -3.67 1.60 7.27
N GLN A 11 -4.69 2.28 6.74
CA GLN A 11 -5.47 3.35 7.36
C GLN A 11 -6.74 2.83 8.02
N THR A 12 -7.24 3.54 9.02
CA THR A 12 -8.45 3.15 9.76
C THR A 12 -9.65 2.93 8.83
N ASP A 13 -9.89 3.82 7.86
CA ASP A 13 -11.04 3.68 6.95
C ASP A 13 -10.99 2.42 6.09
N PHE A 14 -9.80 1.92 5.74
CA PHE A 14 -9.65 0.70 4.96
C PHE A 14 -9.57 -0.57 5.81
N VAL A 15 -9.19 -0.47 7.08
CA VAL A 15 -9.05 -1.64 7.95
C VAL A 15 -10.41 -2.00 8.59
N ASP A 16 -11.00 -1.10 9.35
CA ASP A 16 -12.22 -1.32 10.11
C ASP A 16 -13.19 -0.11 10.11
N GLY A 17 -12.87 0.95 9.34
CA GLY A 17 -13.70 2.15 9.17
C GLY A 17 -14.64 2.08 7.98
N ALA A 18 -14.80 3.19 7.24
CA ALA A 18 -15.83 3.39 6.21
C ALA A 18 -15.81 2.34 5.09
N LEU A 19 -14.65 1.82 4.73
CA LEU A 19 -14.43 0.78 3.71
C LEU A 19 -13.79 -0.49 4.30
N GLY A 20 -13.83 -0.64 5.62
CA GLY A 20 -13.24 -1.77 6.33
C GLY A 20 -13.86 -3.11 5.99
N THR A 21 -13.06 -4.18 6.04
CA THR A 21 -13.49 -5.56 5.81
C THR A 21 -12.91 -6.50 6.86
N ALA A 22 -13.53 -7.66 7.04
CA ALA A 22 -13.00 -8.68 7.93
C ALA A 22 -11.61 -9.18 7.48
N GLU A 23 -11.41 -9.27 6.17
CA GLU A 23 -10.14 -9.64 5.54
C GLU A 23 -9.05 -8.61 5.82
N ALA A 24 -9.38 -7.30 5.76
CA ALA A 24 -8.45 -6.23 6.08
C ALA A 24 -8.00 -6.26 7.55
N VAL A 25 -8.93 -6.55 8.47
CA VAL A 25 -8.59 -6.75 9.89
C VAL A 25 -7.71 -7.99 10.07
N ALA A 26 -8.01 -9.08 9.37
CA ALA A 26 -7.32 -10.35 9.51
C ALA A 26 -5.84 -10.28 9.10
N ILE A 27 -5.44 -9.38 8.21
CA ILE A 27 -4.03 -9.26 7.78
C ILE A 27 -3.14 -8.48 8.76
N ILE A 28 -3.70 -7.76 9.74
CA ILE A 28 -2.92 -6.93 10.67
C ILE A 28 -1.72 -7.68 11.29
N PRO A 29 -1.90 -8.91 11.86
CA PRO A 29 -0.77 -9.64 12.43
C PRO A 29 0.31 -9.97 11.39
N ASN A 30 -0.07 -10.26 10.16
CA ASN A 30 0.85 -10.59 9.08
C ASN A 30 1.63 -9.35 8.62
N VAL A 31 0.96 -8.19 8.51
CA VAL A 31 1.62 -6.91 8.22
C VAL A 31 2.64 -6.57 9.31
N LEU A 32 2.29 -6.72 10.58
CA LEU A 32 3.21 -6.50 11.71
C LEU A 32 4.41 -7.46 11.67
N ARG A 33 4.17 -8.72 11.33
CA ARG A 33 5.24 -9.73 11.15
C ARG A 33 6.21 -9.31 10.03
N GLU A 34 5.71 -8.78 8.93
CA GLU A 34 6.56 -8.29 7.84
C GLU A 34 7.32 -7.02 8.25
N ILE A 35 6.67 -6.04 8.88
CA ILE A 35 7.32 -4.82 9.40
C ILE A 35 8.51 -5.17 10.30
N ALA A 36 8.35 -6.15 11.18
CA ALA A 36 9.39 -6.55 12.13
C ALA A 36 10.67 -7.12 11.49
N LYS A 37 10.65 -7.43 10.19
CA LYS A 37 11.83 -7.93 9.45
C LYS A 37 12.73 -6.82 8.91
N TYR A 38 12.30 -5.56 9.01
CA TYR A 38 12.98 -4.43 8.37
C TYR A 38 13.37 -3.36 9.39
N GLU A 39 14.53 -2.74 9.16
CA GLU A 39 14.89 -1.51 9.85
C GLU A 39 13.96 -0.37 9.43
N LYS A 40 13.62 0.54 10.34
CA LYS A 40 12.70 1.65 10.08
C LYS A 40 13.09 2.52 8.88
N SER A 41 14.38 2.71 8.65
CA SER A 41 14.92 3.44 7.49
C SER A 41 14.65 2.77 6.13
N ASN A 42 14.21 1.51 6.16
CA ASN A 42 13.88 0.71 4.98
C ASN A 42 12.36 0.48 4.82
N ILE A 43 11.56 1.11 5.66
CA ILE A 43 10.10 1.04 5.62
C ILE A 43 9.55 2.37 5.10
N ILE A 44 8.68 2.30 4.11
CA ILE A 44 7.95 3.44 3.58
C ILE A 44 6.46 3.10 3.64
N ALA A 45 5.67 3.95 4.27
CA ALA A 45 4.22 3.79 4.29
C ALA A 45 3.55 4.77 3.33
N THR A 46 2.37 4.42 2.84
CA THR A 46 1.51 5.34 2.11
C THR A 46 0.20 5.58 2.86
N ARG A 47 -0.39 6.74 2.58
CA ARG A 47 -1.77 7.04 2.97
C ARG A 47 -2.52 7.57 1.76
N ASP A 48 -3.63 6.94 1.45
CA ASP A 48 -4.60 7.51 0.55
C ASP A 48 -5.17 8.79 1.17
N THR A 49 -5.29 9.86 0.39
CA THR A 49 -5.54 11.19 0.96
C THR A 49 -6.47 11.98 0.05
N HIS A 50 -7.70 12.16 0.52
CA HIS A 50 -8.73 12.89 -0.20
C HIS A 50 -9.03 14.25 0.44
N PRO A 51 -9.47 15.24 -0.37
CA PRO A 51 -9.96 16.53 0.12
C PRO A 51 -11.35 16.40 0.72
N ASP A 52 -11.78 17.43 1.45
CA ASP A 52 -13.15 17.51 2.01
C ASP A 52 -14.23 17.43 0.92
N GLU A 53 -13.93 17.91 -0.29
CA GLU A 53 -14.79 17.87 -1.48
C GLU A 53 -14.74 16.51 -2.21
N TYR A 54 -14.37 15.42 -1.54
CA TYR A 54 -14.25 14.09 -2.14
C TYR A 54 -15.44 13.72 -3.04
N MET A 55 -16.66 14.01 -2.61
CA MET A 55 -17.89 13.71 -3.37
C MET A 55 -18.01 14.44 -4.70
N GLU A 56 -17.26 15.53 -4.90
CA GLU A 56 -17.19 16.28 -6.16
C GLU A 56 -16.15 15.74 -7.12
N THR A 57 -15.28 14.85 -6.64
CA THR A 57 -14.24 14.21 -7.46
C THR A 57 -14.83 13.15 -8.39
N ARG A 58 -14.04 12.72 -9.38
CA ARG A 58 -14.42 11.59 -10.23
C ARG A 58 -14.57 10.31 -9.40
N GLU A 59 -13.68 10.08 -8.46
CA GLU A 59 -13.69 8.92 -7.58
C GLU A 59 -14.92 8.92 -6.68
N GLY A 60 -15.22 10.06 -6.02
CA GLY A 60 -16.39 10.20 -5.16
C GLY A 60 -17.72 10.02 -5.90
N ARG A 61 -17.78 10.36 -7.19
CA ARG A 61 -18.95 10.05 -8.02
C ARG A 61 -19.07 8.57 -8.36
N HIS A 62 -17.96 7.85 -8.43
CA HIS A 62 -17.92 6.42 -8.73
C HIS A 62 -18.12 5.56 -7.47
N LEU A 63 -17.51 5.95 -6.37
CA LEU A 63 -17.60 5.34 -5.04
C LEU A 63 -18.10 6.41 -4.04
N PRO A 64 -19.44 6.59 -3.87
CA PRO A 64 -19.99 7.67 -3.06
C PRO A 64 -19.93 7.37 -1.54
N VAL A 65 -18.75 7.00 -1.07
CA VAL A 65 -18.43 6.72 0.34
C VAL A 65 -17.23 7.57 0.72
N PRO A 66 -17.41 8.71 1.41
CA PRO A 66 -16.28 9.50 1.89
C PRO A 66 -15.37 8.66 2.78
N HIS A 67 -14.09 8.65 2.44
CA HIS A 67 -13.06 7.92 3.17
C HIS A 67 -11.71 8.62 3.04
N CYS A 68 -10.81 8.34 3.96
CA CYS A 68 -9.44 8.88 3.97
C CYS A 68 -9.39 10.40 3.74
N ILE A 69 -10.40 11.13 4.24
CA ILE A 69 -10.43 12.59 4.19
C ILE A 69 -9.31 13.14 5.08
N LYS A 70 -8.46 13.97 4.51
CA LYS A 70 -7.27 14.50 5.19
C LYS A 70 -7.60 15.10 6.56
N GLY A 71 -6.87 14.68 7.58
CA GLY A 71 -7.03 15.18 8.95
C GLY A 71 -8.10 14.45 9.79
N THR A 72 -8.90 13.56 9.20
CA THR A 72 -9.88 12.76 9.94
C THR A 72 -9.22 11.56 10.64
N ALA A 73 -9.92 10.95 11.59
CA ALA A 73 -9.47 9.71 12.24
C ALA A 73 -9.34 8.56 11.24
N GLY A 74 -10.25 8.48 10.27
CA GLY A 74 -10.25 7.45 9.21
C GLY A 74 -9.03 7.51 8.29
N TRP A 75 -8.50 8.71 8.04
CA TRP A 75 -7.29 8.93 7.26
C TRP A 75 -6.01 8.49 7.97
N GLN A 76 -6.00 8.45 9.29
CA GLN A 76 -4.80 8.04 10.05
C GLN A 76 -4.46 6.58 9.81
N ILE A 77 -3.15 6.27 9.89
CA ILE A 77 -2.71 4.86 9.96
C ILE A 77 -3.41 4.18 11.13
N HIS A 78 -3.89 2.98 10.90
CA HIS A 78 -4.64 2.21 11.89
C HIS A 78 -3.84 2.06 13.20
N PRO A 79 -4.47 2.24 14.39
CA PRO A 79 -3.77 2.24 15.69
C PRO A 79 -2.94 0.99 15.97
N ALA A 80 -3.31 -0.17 15.43
CA ALA A 80 -2.53 -1.39 15.58
C ALA A 80 -1.21 -1.37 14.77
N ILE A 81 -1.12 -0.57 13.70
CA ILE A 81 0.06 -0.49 12.81
C ILE A 81 0.92 0.74 13.15
N ALA A 82 0.31 1.86 13.51
CA ALA A 82 1.00 3.14 13.68
C ALA A 82 2.26 3.06 14.58
N PRO A 83 2.25 2.38 15.74
CA PRO A 83 3.46 2.29 16.57
C PRO A 83 4.62 1.56 15.90
N ALA A 84 4.31 0.57 15.03
CA ALA A 84 5.34 -0.23 14.35
C ALA A 84 6.07 0.55 13.25
N ILE A 85 5.43 1.56 12.65
CA ILE A 85 6.01 2.42 11.60
C ILE A 85 6.29 3.85 12.08
N ASP A 86 6.24 4.09 13.39
CA ASP A 86 6.60 5.40 13.95
C ASP A 86 8.04 5.78 13.60
N GLY A 87 8.21 6.99 13.04
CA GLY A 87 9.48 7.49 12.52
C GLY A 87 9.85 7.01 11.11
N CYS A 88 9.04 6.17 10.46
CA CYS A 88 9.20 5.81 9.05
C CYS A 88 8.72 6.94 8.12
N LEU A 89 9.20 6.94 6.87
CA LEU A 89 8.69 7.83 5.84
C LEU A 89 7.23 7.47 5.51
N VAL A 90 6.35 8.47 5.56
CA VAL A 90 4.95 8.33 5.13
C VAL A 90 4.70 9.25 3.95
N ILE A 91 4.14 8.73 2.86
CA ILE A 91 3.83 9.46 1.64
C ILE A 91 2.32 9.50 1.46
N ASP A 92 1.75 10.71 1.49
CA ASP A 92 0.35 10.93 1.15
C ASP A 92 0.17 10.89 -0.38
N LYS A 93 -0.81 10.15 -0.86
CA LYS A 93 -1.10 9.99 -2.28
C LYS A 93 -2.56 10.34 -2.60
N PRO A 94 -2.83 11.05 -3.69
CA PRO A 94 -4.18 11.52 -4.03
C PRO A 94 -4.98 10.50 -4.87
N THR A 95 -4.44 9.34 -5.14
CA THR A 95 -5.04 8.30 -5.98
C THR A 95 -4.38 6.94 -5.73
N PHE A 96 -4.82 5.90 -6.41
CA PHE A 96 -4.46 4.49 -6.18
C PHE A 96 -2.96 4.21 -6.19
N GLY A 97 -2.27 4.56 -7.28
CA GLY A 97 -0.82 4.49 -7.37
C GLY A 97 -0.17 5.84 -7.03
N SER A 98 1.01 5.81 -6.44
CA SER A 98 1.76 7.01 -6.05
C SER A 98 2.97 7.24 -6.96
N THR A 99 2.91 8.27 -7.78
CA THR A 99 4.09 8.70 -8.56
C THR A 99 5.20 9.17 -7.65
N ALA A 100 4.89 9.87 -6.56
CA ALA A 100 5.87 10.32 -5.57
C ALA A 100 6.60 9.16 -4.89
N LEU A 101 5.89 8.07 -4.55
CA LEU A 101 6.52 6.85 -4.05
C LEU A 101 7.44 6.24 -5.11
N CYS A 102 6.96 6.09 -6.34
CA CYS A 102 7.73 5.52 -7.44
C CYS A 102 9.01 6.35 -7.70
N GLU A 103 8.92 7.67 -7.76
CA GLU A 103 10.05 8.59 -7.94
C GLU A 103 11.06 8.45 -6.78
N HIS A 104 10.58 8.30 -5.54
CA HIS A 104 11.42 8.09 -4.37
C HIS A 104 12.20 6.77 -4.47
N ILE A 105 11.54 5.68 -4.88
CA ILE A 105 12.19 4.36 -5.11
C ILE A 105 13.22 4.45 -6.25
N VAL A 106 12.87 5.11 -7.36
CA VAL A 106 13.79 5.35 -8.49
C VAL A 106 15.01 6.16 -8.05
N LYS A 107 14.84 7.13 -7.15
CA LYS A 107 15.97 7.89 -6.63
C LYS A 107 16.93 6.99 -5.81
N ILE A 108 16.40 6.15 -4.93
CA ILE A 108 17.23 5.22 -4.14
C ILE A 108 17.99 4.25 -5.06
N SER A 109 17.33 3.72 -6.10
CA SER A 109 17.92 2.75 -7.02
C SER A 109 19.10 3.28 -7.85
N LYS A 110 19.29 4.60 -7.93
CA LYS A 110 20.45 5.20 -8.61
C LYS A 110 21.73 5.06 -7.82
N ASP A 111 21.63 4.98 -6.51
CA ASP A 111 22.79 4.97 -5.60
C ASP A 111 23.14 3.56 -5.12
N GLU A 112 22.16 2.64 -5.14
CA GLU A 112 22.34 1.29 -4.62
C GLU A 112 21.39 0.26 -5.26
N GLU A 113 21.80 -0.99 -5.29
CA GLU A 113 20.95 -2.11 -5.69
C GLU A 113 19.85 -2.33 -4.65
N ILE A 114 18.58 -2.42 -5.10
CA ILE A 114 17.41 -2.54 -4.22
C ILE A 114 16.51 -3.70 -4.61
N SER A 115 15.75 -4.18 -3.64
CA SER A 115 14.52 -4.96 -3.86
C SER A 115 13.37 -4.35 -3.07
N VAL A 116 12.14 -4.55 -3.54
CA VAL A 116 10.95 -3.93 -2.97
C VAL A 116 9.92 -5.00 -2.64
N THR A 117 9.41 -4.98 -1.41
CA THR A 117 8.32 -5.85 -0.95
C THR A 117 7.12 -5.00 -0.56
N LEU A 118 5.91 -5.38 -0.99
CA LEU A 118 4.68 -4.67 -0.68
C LEU A 118 3.78 -5.51 0.23
N VAL A 119 3.14 -4.83 1.19
CA VAL A 119 2.08 -5.33 2.07
C VAL A 119 0.98 -4.27 2.19
N GLY A 120 -0.22 -4.65 2.58
CA GLY A 120 -1.31 -3.71 2.92
C GLY A 120 -2.53 -3.78 2.01
N LEU A 121 -3.19 -2.65 1.80
CA LEU A 121 -4.55 -2.53 1.26
C LEU A 121 -4.65 -1.55 0.07
N CYS A 122 -5.61 -1.72 -0.82
CA CYS A 122 -6.19 -3.04 -1.12
C CYS A 122 -5.35 -3.70 -2.20
N THR A 123 -5.25 -5.04 -2.17
CA THR A 123 -4.44 -5.82 -3.14
C THR A 123 -4.77 -5.46 -4.58
N ASP A 124 -6.06 -5.36 -4.87
CA ASP A 124 -6.68 -5.16 -6.18
C ASP A 124 -6.78 -3.69 -6.61
N ILE A 125 -6.36 -2.75 -5.77
CA ILE A 125 -6.41 -1.31 -6.06
C ILE A 125 -5.03 -0.68 -5.83
N CYS A 126 -4.70 -0.30 -4.60
CA CYS A 126 -3.50 0.48 -4.31
C CYS A 126 -2.22 -0.38 -4.35
N VAL A 127 -2.26 -1.64 -3.89
CA VAL A 127 -1.09 -2.52 -3.91
C VAL A 127 -0.68 -2.83 -5.35
N VAL A 128 -1.60 -3.33 -6.19
CA VAL A 128 -1.30 -3.65 -7.60
C VAL A 128 -0.87 -2.40 -8.36
N SER A 129 -1.51 -1.25 -8.14
CA SER A 129 -1.16 0.00 -8.81
C SER A 129 0.27 0.45 -8.50
N ASN A 130 0.69 0.42 -7.24
CA ASN A 130 2.05 0.78 -6.85
C ASN A 130 3.08 -0.26 -7.32
N ALA A 131 2.77 -1.55 -7.20
CA ALA A 131 3.65 -2.62 -7.67
C ALA A 131 3.93 -2.51 -9.17
N MET A 132 2.90 -2.23 -9.97
CA MET A 132 3.02 -2.07 -11.43
C MET A 132 3.77 -0.79 -11.82
N LEU A 133 3.54 0.33 -11.12
CA LEU A 133 4.30 1.57 -11.35
C LEU A 133 5.79 1.36 -11.11
N ILE A 134 6.15 0.73 -9.99
CA ILE A 134 7.54 0.45 -9.64
C ILE A 134 8.16 -0.52 -10.65
N LYS A 135 7.47 -1.61 -11.00
CA LYS A 135 7.95 -2.59 -11.98
C LYS A 135 8.14 -2.00 -13.37
N THR A 136 7.27 -1.04 -13.75
CA THR A 136 7.40 -0.32 -15.01
C THR A 136 8.59 0.63 -15.03
N ALA A 137 8.81 1.37 -13.94
CA ALA A 137 9.92 2.31 -13.84
C ALA A 137 11.28 1.63 -13.68
N LEU A 138 11.31 0.46 -13.03
CA LEU A 138 12.51 -0.30 -12.68
C LEU A 138 12.31 -1.79 -13.03
N PRO A 139 12.35 -2.15 -14.32
CA PRO A 139 12.02 -3.50 -14.77
C PRO A 139 12.96 -4.59 -14.24
N GLU A 140 14.18 -4.24 -13.90
CA GLU A 140 15.22 -5.20 -13.48
C GLU A 140 15.25 -5.47 -11.97
N ILE A 141 14.57 -4.65 -11.14
CA ILE A 141 14.55 -4.91 -9.71
C ILE A 141 13.57 -6.02 -9.35
N GLU A 142 13.86 -6.70 -8.25
CA GLU A 142 12.92 -7.65 -7.64
C GLU A 142 11.80 -6.88 -6.93
N VAL A 143 10.55 -7.12 -7.37
CA VAL A 143 9.33 -6.63 -6.73
C VAL A 143 8.54 -7.82 -6.23
N SER A 144 8.20 -7.83 -4.95
CA SER A 144 7.45 -8.90 -4.29
C SER A 144 6.20 -8.37 -3.59
N VAL A 145 5.15 -9.17 -3.53
CA VAL A 145 3.93 -8.90 -2.76
C VAL A 145 3.71 -10.07 -1.81
N VAL A 146 3.54 -9.79 -0.52
CA VAL A 146 3.26 -10.82 0.49
C VAL A 146 1.75 -11.06 0.51
N ALA A 147 1.33 -12.19 -0.04
CA ALA A 147 -0.09 -12.47 -0.28
C ALA A 147 -0.92 -12.48 1.00
N ASP A 148 -0.43 -13.11 2.06
CA ASP A 148 -1.13 -13.20 3.35
C ASP A 148 -1.06 -11.93 4.22
N ALA A 149 -0.26 -10.94 3.79
CA ALA A 149 -0.17 -9.60 4.38
C ALA A 149 -0.85 -8.53 3.51
N CYS A 150 -1.68 -8.95 2.55
CA CYS A 150 -2.53 -8.10 1.73
C CYS A 150 -3.97 -8.61 1.74
N ALA A 151 -4.93 -7.71 1.58
CA ALA A 151 -6.33 -8.05 1.38
C ALA A 151 -6.93 -7.18 0.26
N GLY A 152 -7.79 -7.76 -0.57
CA GLY A 152 -8.54 -7.05 -1.59
C GLY A 152 -9.91 -6.60 -1.08
N VAL A 153 -10.66 -5.92 -1.95
CA VAL A 153 -12.07 -5.56 -1.66
C VAL A 153 -12.91 -6.82 -1.42
N THR A 154 -12.60 -7.89 -2.16
CA THR A 154 -13.14 -9.23 -1.96
C THR A 154 -12.04 -10.28 -2.09
N PRO A 155 -12.22 -11.50 -1.55
CA PRO A 155 -11.28 -12.60 -1.78
C PRO A 155 -11.04 -12.92 -3.26
N ASP A 156 -12.07 -12.80 -4.09
CA ASP A 156 -11.96 -13.06 -5.53
C ASP A 156 -11.12 -12.00 -6.25
N THR A 157 -11.34 -10.72 -5.95
CA THR A 157 -10.57 -9.62 -6.55
C THR A 157 -9.12 -9.61 -6.04
N HIS A 158 -8.89 -9.97 -4.78
CA HIS A 158 -7.55 -10.22 -4.24
C HIS A 158 -6.81 -11.28 -5.07
N SER A 159 -7.42 -12.44 -5.27
CA SER A 159 -6.82 -13.55 -6.02
C SER A 159 -6.55 -13.18 -7.49
N ALA A 160 -7.47 -12.45 -8.13
CA ALA A 160 -7.30 -11.95 -9.49
C ALA A 160 -6.13 -10.97 -9.60
N ALA A 161 -5.98 -10.05 -8.65
CA ALA A 161 -4.87 -9.10 -8.61
C ALA A 161 -3.51 -9.80 -8.43
N LEU A 162 -3.42 -10.76 -7.51
CA LEU A 162 -2.20 -11.57 -7.34
C LEU A 162 -1.84 -12.32 -8.62
N THR A 163 -2.82 -12.91 -9.30
CA THR A 163 -2.62 -13.58 -10.58
C THR A 163 -2.09 -12.62 -11.64
N THR A 164 -2.67 -11.42 -11.76
CA THR A 164 -2.23 -10.39 -12.70
C THR A 164 -0.81 -9.95 -12.41
N MET A 165 -0.48 -9.65 -11.15
CA MET A 165 0.87 -9.24 -10.75
C MET A 165 1.91 -10.32 -11.06
N LYS A 166 1.58 -11.59 -10.83
CA LYS A 166 2.45 -12.73 -11.16
C LYS A 166 2.76 -12.79 -12.65
N MET A 167 1.77 -12.55 -13.53
CA MET A 167 1.98 -12.50 -14.98
C MET A 167 2.86 -11.32 -15.41
N CYS A 168 2.88 -10.25 -14.62
CA CYS A 168 3.75 -9.08 -14.82
C CYS A 168 5.12 -9.21 -14.13
N GLN A 169 5.53 -10.44 -13.76
CA GLN A 169 6.84 -10.74 -13.15
C GLN A 169 7.05 -10.10 -11.76
N ILE A 170 5.96 -9.90 -11.02
CA ILE A 170 5.99 -9.56 -9.61
C ILE A 170 5.90 -10.86 -8.81
N ASN A 171 6.82 -11.07 -7.86
CA ASN A 171 6.84 -12.26 -7.03
C ASN A 171 5.68 -12.24 -6.04
N ILE A 172 4.93 -13.32 -5.97
CA ILE A 172 3.90 -13.53 -4.95
C ILE A 172 4.46 -14.51 -3.92
N ILE A 173 4.60 -14.06 -2.69
CA ILE A 173 5.23 -14.79 -1.57
C ILE A 173 4.31 -14.85 -0.35
#